data_4f2fcc8faad2ea38df75c02a906659ad
#
_entry.id   4f2fcc8faad2ea38df75c02a906659ad
#
_cell.length_a   1.000
_cell.length_b   1.000
_cell.length_c   1.000
_cell.angle_alpha   90.00
_cell.angle_beta   90.00
_cell.angle_gamma   90.00
#
_symmetry.space_group_name_H-M   'P 1'
#
loop_
_entity.id
_entity.type
_entity.pdbx_description
1 polymer ?
#
loop_
_entity_poly.entity_id
_entity_poly.type
_entity_poly.pdbx_seq_one_letter_code
_entity_poly.pdbx_strand_id
1 'polypeptide(L)'
;NMILLGIDAPNILHTNTLSESLADIQEKDRYDIVLANPPFGGKERKEVQLNFPIRSGETAFLFLQHFIKMLRAGGRGGIVIKNTFLSNTDNASVSLRKLLLESCQLHTVLDCPSGTFQGAGVKTVVLFFEKGAPTRKVWFYQLDPGRNLGKMNPLNDDDLAEFVKLQKTFADSPKSWTVDAKTFDPATFDLSVKNPNGGEEVTHRRPQAIMDEIAALDVENAEVLKRIRKLL
;
A
#
# COMPACT_ATOMS: atom_id res chain seq x y z
N ASN A 1 17.62 1.40 -18.98
CA ASN A 1 16.27 0.82 -19.12
C ASN A 1 15.31 1.75 -19.87
N MET A 2 15.28 3.07 -19.60
CA MET A 2 14.36 4.02 -20.27
C MET A 2 14.56 4.06 -21.78
N ILE A 3 15.81 4.06 -22.25
CA ILE A 3 16.13 3.99 -23.70
C ILE A 3 15.61 2.70 -24.34
N LEU A 4 15.70 1.57 -23.64
CA LEU A 4 15.17 0.28 -24.10
C LEU A 4 13.63 0.27 -24.20
N LEU A 5 12.98 1.20 -23.52
CA LEU A 5 11.53 1.40 -23.54
C LEU A 5 11.11 2.54 -24.50
N GLY A 6 12.00 2.99 -25.37
CA GLY A 6 11.73 4.00 -26.40
C GLY A 6 11.82 5.45 -25.93
N ILE A 7 12.48 5.71 -24.80
CA ILE A 7 12.74 7.08 -24.33
C ILE A 7 14.18 7.44 -24.71
N ASP A 8 14.34 8.17 -25.81
CA ASP A 8 15.65 8.47 -26.39
C ASP A 8 16.52 9.40 -25.53
N ALA A 9 15.89 10.33 -24.81
CA ALA A 9 16.60 11.31 -23.96
C ALA A 9 15.97 11.40 -22.56
N PRO A 10 16.17 10.41 -21.68
CA PRO A 10 15.62 10.46 -20.33
C PRO A 10 16.32 11.53 -19.49
N ASN A 11 15.57 12.39 -18.80
CA ASN A 11 16.10 13.35 -17.86
C ASN A 11 16.31 12.65 -16.50
N ILE A 12 17.52 12.14 -16.26
CA ILE A 12 17.90 11.45 -15.04
C ILE A 12 18.86 12.33 -14.24
N LEU A 13 18.42 12.85 -13.10
CA LEU A 13 19.24 13.62 -12.19
C LEU A 13 19.74 12.71 -11.05
N HIS A 14 21.05 12.65 -10.87
CA HIS A 14 21.66 11.97 -9.73
C HIS A 14 21.69 12.92 -8.53
N THR A 15 20.71 12.80 -7.65
CA THR A 15 20.58 13.60 -6.45
C THR A 15 19.94 12.79 -5.31
N ASN A 16 20.11 13.25 -4.07
CA ASN A 16 19.28 12.77 -2.97
C ASN A 16 17.96 13.55 -2.98
N THR A 17 16.90 12.91 -3.46
CA THR A 17 15.56 13.50 -3.63
C THR A 17 15.02 14.17 -2.37
N LEU A 18 15.40 13.71 -1.17
CA LEU A 18 14.90 14.22 0.11
C LEU A 18 15.80 15.28 0.75
N SER A 19 16.95 15.61 0.13
CA SER A 19 17.92 16.56 0.69
C SER A 19 17.50 18.03 0.55
N GLU A 20 16.58 18.32 -0.36
CA GLU A 20 16.10 19.68 -0.62
C GLU A 20 14.85 19.99 0.19
N SER A 21 14.71 21.26 0.62
CA SER A 21 13.51 21.72 1.31
C SER A 21 12.31 21.71 0.37
N LEU A 22 11.18 21.18 0.85
CA LEU A 22 9.92 21.25 0.09
C LEU A 22 9.50 22.71 -0.22
N ALA A 23 9.96 23.69 0.56
CA ALA A 23 9.65 25.09 0.32
C ALA A 23 10.28 25.63 -0.97
N ASP A 24 11.42 25.05 -1.39
CA ASP A 24 12.19 25.51 -2.55
C ASP A 24 11.61 25.05 -3.89
N ILE A 25 10.69 24.06 -3.86
CA ILE A 25 10.02 23.55 -5.06
C ILE A 25 9.05 24.59 -5.60
N GLN A 26 9.35 25.13 -6.78
CA GLN A 26 8.57 26.15 -7.49
C GLN A 26 7.57 25.49 -8.46
N GLU A 27 6.65 26.30 -8.99
CA GLU A 27 5.63 25.82 -9.96
C GLU A 27 6.25 25.22 -11.23
N LYS A 28 7.35 25.81 -11.72
CA LYS A 28 8.09 25.30 -12.90
C LYS A 28 8.69 23.92 -12.71
N ASP A 29 8.91 23.51 -11.44
CA ASP A 29 9.56 22.24 -11.09
C ASP A 29 8.54 21.10 -10.91
N ARG A 30 7.24 21.41 -11.04
CA ARG A 30 6.16 20.46 -10.81
C ARG A 30 5.78 19.68 -12.08
N TYR A 31 5.23 18.52 -11.87
CA TYR A 31 4.86 17.56 -12.90
C TYR A 31 3.35 17.33 -12.94
N ASP A 32 2.87 16.90 -14.12
CA ASP A 32 1.47 16.51 -14.31
C ASP A 32 1.20 15.10 -13.79
N ILE A 33 2.23 14.23 -13.78
CA ILE A 33 2.14 12.85 -13.30
C ILE A 33 3.36 12.51 -12.46
N VAL A 34 3.13 11.89 -11.31
CA VAL A 34 4.18 11.32 -10.46
C VAL A 34 3.84 9.86 -10.16
N LEU A 35 4.73 8.94 -10.55
CA LEU A 35 4.65 7.53 -10.19
C LEU A 35 5.86 7.15 -9.36
N ALA A 36 5.65 6.51 -8.22
CA ALA A 36 6.71 6.25 -7.28
C ALA A 36 6.57 4.92 -6.53
N ASN A 37 7.70 4.27 -6.38
CA ASN A 37 7.87 3.11 -5.51
C ASN A 37 9.05 3.39 -4.57
N PRO A 38 8.84 4.18 -3.50
CA PRO A 38 9.90 4.51 -2.55
C PRO A 38 10.32 3.29 -1.72
N PRO A 39 11.51 3.32 -1.08
CA PRO A 39 11.99 2.22 -0.24
C PRO A 39 11.03 1.91 0.92
N PHE A 40 10.76 0.61 1.16
CA PHE A 40 9.83 0.14 2.19
C PHE A 40 10.47 0.00 3.58
N GLY A 41 11.25 0.89 4.08
CA GLY A 41 11.82 0.73 5.43
C GLY A 41 13.14 1.42 5.66
N GLY A 42 13.38 2.49 5.00
CA GLY A 42 14.47 3.40 5.33
C GLY A 42 14.13 4.26 6.55
N LYS A 43 15.15 4.63 7.32
CA LYS A 43 15.06 5.68 8.33
C LYS A 43 15.93 6.85 7.88
N GLU A 44 15.31 8.02 7.74
CA GLU A 44 16.03 9.24 7.38
C GLU A 44 16.66 9.91 8.59
N ARG A 45 17.80 10.58 8.35
CA ARG A 45 18.47 11.39 9.35
C ARG A 45 17.61 12.57 9.77
N LYS A 46 17.80 13.05 11.00
CA LYS A 46 17.03 14.18 11.56
C LYS A 46 17.16 15.45 10.71
N GLU A 47 18.32 15.69 10.12
CA GLU A 47 18.61 16.83 9.25
C GLU A 47 17.69 16.81 8.01
N VAL A 48 17.52 15.65 7.38
CA VAL A 48 16.64 15.46 6.21
C VAL A 48 15.18 15.67 6.59
N GLN A 49 14.77 15.19 7.78
CA GLN A 49 13.40 15.35 8.26
C GLN A 49 12.99 16.82 8.44
N LEU A 50 13.96 17.73 8.68
CA LEU A 50 13.72 19.16 8.82
C LEU A 50 13.25 19.84 7.51
N ASN A 51 13.50 19.22 6.37
CA ASN A 51 13.05 19.70 5.06
C ASN A 51 11.55 19.53 4.83
N PHE A 52 10.84 18.86 5.75
CA PHE A 52 9.45 18.44 5.59
C PHE A 52 8.56 18.99 6.70
N PRO A 53 7.33 19.48 6.37
CA PRO A 53 6.36 19.95 7.36
C PRO A 53 5.96 18.87 8.37
N ILE A 54 5.75 17.64 7.91
CA ILE A 54 5.45 16.48 8.76
C ILE A 54 6.74 15.68 8.92
N ARG A 55 7.37 15.83 10.08
CA ARG A 55 8.62 15.13 10.40
C ARG A 55 8.35 13.66 10.65
N SER A 56 9.09 12.81 9.97
CA SER A 56 9.05 11.36 10.15
C SER A 56 10.41 10.75 9.90
N GLY A 57 10.74 9.74 10.69
CA GLY A 57 11.90 8.90 10.41
C GLY A 57 11.66 7.93 9.24
N GLU A 58 10.41 7.68 8.86
CA GLU A 58 10.10 6.75 7.78
C GLU A 58 10.24 7.43 6.41
N THR A 59 11.19 6.93 5.62
CA THR A 59 11.54 7.47 4.30
C THR A 59 10.34 7.58 3.36
N ALA A 60 9.46 6.57 3.33
CA ALA A 60 8.28 6.57 2.47
C ALA A 60 7.30 7.73 2.78
N PHE A 61 7.23 8.18 4.04
CA PHE A 61 6.38 9.30 4.45
C PHE A 61 6.91 10.65 3.97
N LEU A 62 8.22 10.79 3.93
CA LEU A 62 8.86 11.99 3.36
C LEU A 62 8.67 12.00 1.84
N PHE A 63 8.81 10.87 1.18
CA PHE A 63 8.53 10.74 -0.25
C PHE A 63 7.09 11.08 -0.61
N LEU A 64 6.10 10.65 0.17
CA LEU A 64 4.70 10.99 -0.10
C LEU A 64 4.48 12.52 -0.06
N GLN A 65 5.04 13.22 0.94
CA GLN A 65 4.98 14.68 1.00
C GLN A 65 5.68 15.33 -0.20
N HIS A 66 6.87 14.83 -0.55
CA HIS A 66 7.62 15.31 -1.70
C HIS A 66 6.79 15.18 -2.98
N PHE A 67 6.18 14.02 -3.24
CA PHE A 67 5.39 13.80 -4.45
C PHE A 67 4.11 14.62 -4.50
N ILE A 68 3.42 14.80 -3.37
CA ILE A 68 2.29 15.73 -3.31
C ILE A 68 2.74 17.15 -3.68
N LYS A 69 3.92 17.60 -3.20
CA LYS A 69 4.45 18.91 -3.52
C LYS A 69 4.86 19.05 -4.99
N MET A 70 5.48 17.99 -5.56
CA MET A 70 5.94 17.94 -6.95
C MET A 70 4.80 17.89 -7.97
N LEU A 71 3.57 17.60 -7.58
CA LEU A 71 2.42 17.64 -8.48
C LEU A 71 1.92 19.07 -8.69
N ARG A 72 1.54 19.40 -9.92
CA ARG A 72 0.73 20.57 -10.25
C ARG A 72 -0.69 20.40 -9.73
N ALA A 73 -1.47 21.49 -9.67
CA ALA A 73 -2.91 21.37 -9.48
C ALA A 73 -3.53 20.59 -10.64
N GLY A 74 -4.41 19.61 -10.33
CA GLY A 74 -4.93 18.64 -11.31
C GLY A 74 -3.94 17.54 -11.71
N GLY A 75 -2.74 17.55 -11.17
CA GLY A 75 -1.74 16.49 -11.42
C GLY A 75 -2.08 15.21 -10.67
N ARG A 76 -1.73 14.05 -11.28
CA ARG A 76 -2.08 12.71 -10.80
C ARG A 76 -0.88 12.01 -10.18
N GLY A 77 -1.08 11.39 -9.01
CA GLY A 77 -0.07 10.62 -8.30
C GLY A 77 -0.44 9.15 -8.17
N GLY A 78 0.58 8.29 -8.30
CA GLY A 78 0.51 6.89 -7.93
C GLY A 78 1.71 6.52 -7.08
N ILE A 79 1.49 6.09 -5.83
CA ILE A 79 2.58 5.73 -4.91
C ILE A 79 2.32 4.38 -4.26
N VAL A 80 3.37 3.55 -4.22
CA VAL A 80 3.38 2.31 -3.44
C VAL A 80 3.84 2.62 -2.02
N ILE A 81 3.08 2.18 -1.02
CA ILE A 81 3.41 2.37 0.39
C ILE A 81 3.02 1.14 1.20
N LYS A 82 3.60 0.97 2.40
CA LYS A 82 3.21 -0.12 3.30
C LYS A 82 1.74 -0.02 3.67
N ASN A 83 1.06 -1.15 3.72
CA ASN A 83 -0.36 -1.23 4.14
C ASN A 83 -0.59 -0.63 5.52
N THR A 84 0.37 -0.74 6.44
CA THR A 84 0.29 -0.16 7.80
C THR A 84 0.07 1.35 7.80
N PHE A 85 0.42 2.07 6.72
CA PHE A 85 0.12 3.49 6.56
C PHE A 85 -1.37 3.80 6.70
N LEU A 86 -2.25 2.88 6.30
CA LEU A 86 -3.70 3.09 6.36
C LEU A 86 -4.24 3.21 7.78
N SER A 87 -3.62 2.51 8.75
CA SER A 87 -4.14 2.38 10.14
C SER A 87 -3.20 2.86 11.24
N ASN A 88 -1.92 3.13 10.96
CA ASN A 88 -0.97 3.58 11.98
C ASN A 88 -1.49 4.82 12.72
N THR A 89 -1.36 4.82 14.05
CA THR A 89 -1.89 5.86 14.95
C THR A 89 -0.85 6.89 15.41
N ASP A 90 0.40 6.77 14.95
CA ASP A 90 1.41 7.78 15.24
C ASP A 90 1.08 9.13 14.57
N ASN A 91 1.53 10.21 15.19
CA ASN A 91 1.20 11.57 14.76
C ASN A 91 1.60 11.86 13.30
N ALA A 92 2.71 11.29 12.82
CA ALA A 92 3.16 11.51 11.45
C ALA A 92 2.22 10.83 10.44
N SER A 93 1.82 9.58 10.70
CA SER A 93 0.87 8.83 9.87
C SER A 93 -0.49 9.53 9.80
N VAL A 94 -1.03 9.95 10.95
CA VAL A 94 -2.32 10.67 11.03
C VAL A 94 -2.25 12.00 10.26
N SER A 95 -1.21 12.80 10.52
CA SER A 95 -1.04 14.10 9.86
C SER A 95 -0.86 13.95 8.35
N LEU A 96 -0.18 12.90 7.91
CA LEU A 96 0.07 12.65 6.49
C LEU A 96 -1.19 12.15 5.77
N ARG A 97 -2.01 11.29 6.40
CA ARG A 97 -3.33 10.94 5.87
C ARG A 97 -4.24 12.15 5.77
N LYS A 98 -4.25 13.00 6.81
CA LYS A 98 -4.97 14.27 6.79
C LYS A 98 -4.53 15.13 5.61
N LEU A 99 -3.22 15.36 5.46
CA LEU A 99 -2.67 16.14 4.35
C LEU A 99 -3.12 15.57 2.99
N LEU A 100 -3.04 14.26 2.80
CA LEU A 100 -3.44 13.59 1.57
C LEU A 100 -4.93 13.79 1.28
N LEU A 101 -5.79 13.57 2.27
CA LEU A 101 -7.25 13.66 2.10
C LEU A 101 -7.76 15.09 1.91
N GLU A 102 -7.10 16.08 2.51
CA GLU A 102 -7.49 17.49 2.42
C GLU A 102 -6.95 18.20 1.16
N SER A 103 -5.74 17.81 0.71
CA SER A 103 -5.09 18.48 -0.44
C SER A 103 -5.22 17.71 -1.76
N CYS A 104 -5.63 16.46 -1.71
CA CYS A 104 -5.77 15.60 -2.88
C CYS A 104 -7.11 14.84 -2.85
N GLN A 105 -7.64 14.54 -4.03
CA GLN A 105 -8.68 13.55 -4.23
C GLN A 105 -8.01 12.17 -4.28
N LEU A 106 -7.90 11.48 -3.13
CA LEU A 106 -7.55 10.07 -3.09
C LEU A 106 -8.73 9.27 -3.64
N HIS A 107 -8.67 8.87 -4.90
CA HIS A 107 -9.80 8.21 -5.54
C HIS A 107 -9.70 6.68 -5.53
N THR A 108 -8.49 6.10 -5.40
CA THR A 108 -8.31 4.63 -5.45
C THR A 108 -7.24 4.18 -4.47
N VAL A 109 -7.56 3.13 -3.71
CA VAL A 109 -6.62 2.35 -2.89
C VAL A 109 -6.62 0.91 -3.41
N LEU A 110 -5.50 0.49 -3.99
CA LEU A 110 -5.28 -0.90 -4.39
C LEU A 110 -4.54 -1.63 -3.28
N ASP A 111 -5.22 -2.52 -2.58
CA ASP A 111 -4.61 -3.37 -1.53
C ASP A 111 -3.94 -4.58 -2.18
N CYS A 112 -2.63 -4.66 -2.06
CA CYS A 112 -1.82 -5.69 -2.67
C CYS A 112 -1.48 -6.79 -1.66
N PRO A 113 -1.60 -8.08 -2.03
CA PRO A 113 -1.19 -9.18 -1.16
C PRO A 113 0.33 -9.19 -0.92
N SER A 114 0.77 -9.89 0.11
CA SER A 114 2.19 -10.10 0.35
C SER A 114 2.87 -10.77 -0.86
N GLY A 115 4.12 -10.38 -1.13
CA GLY A 115 4.87 -10.92 -2.27
C GLY A 115 4.64 -10.21 -3.61
N THR A 116 3.72 -9.24 -3.69
CA THR A 116 3.50 -8.41 -4.90
C THR A 116 4.78 -7.69 -5.32
N PHE A 117 5.50 -7.12 -4.39
CA PHE A 117 6.79 -6.46 -4.63
C PHE A 117 7.92 -7.35 -4.10
N GLN A 118 8.82 -7.76 -5.00
CA GLN A 118 9.94 -8.63 -4.65
C GLN A 118 10.88 -7.93 -3.65
N GLY A 119 11.34 -8.68 -2.65
CA GLY A 119 12.20 -8.16 -1.58
C GLY A 119 11.49 -7.38 -0.48
N ALA A 120 10.19 -7.08 -0.65
CA ALA A 120 9.36 -6.52 0.40
C ALA A 120 8.60 -7.64 1.13
N GLY A 121 9.07 -8.02 2.31
CA GLY A 121 8.35 -8.97 3.18
C GLY A 121 7.09 -8.37 3.84
N VAL A 122 6.58 -7.25 3.31
CA VAL A 122 5.48 -6.49 3.88
C VAL A 122 4.32 -6.37 2.89
N LYS A 123 3.10 -6.36 3.41
CA LYS A 123 1.91 -6.04 2.64
C LYS A 123 1.94 -4.55 2.24
N THR A 124 1.57 -4.26 1.01
CA THR A 124 1.63 -2.91 0.44
C THR A 124 0.28 -2.47 -0.10
N VAL A 125 0.12 -1.18 -0.28
CA VAL A 125 -1.00 -0.59 -1.02
C VAL A 125 -0.47 0.36 -2.08
N VAL A 126 -1.22 0.52 -3.16
CA VAL A 126 -0.97 1.60 -4.13
C VAL A 126 -2.07 2.65 -3.96
N LEU A 127 -1.65 3.88 -3.68
CA LEU A 127 -2.52 5.03 -3.55
C LEU A 127 -2.53 5.80 -4.86
N PHE A 128 -3.73 6.00 -5.44
CA PHE A 128 -3.91 6.82 -6.63
C PHE A 128 -4.73 8.06 -6.28
N PHE A 129 -4.19 9.22 -6.57
CA PHE A 129 -4.79 10.49 -6.18
C PHE A 129 -4.55 11.59 -7.21
N GLU A 130 -5.39 12.61 -7.20
CA GLU A 130 -5.28 13.83 -7.98
C GLU A 130 -5.16 15.02 -7.03
N LYS A 131 -4.19 15.90 -7.26
CA LYS A 131 -3.96 17.08 -6.43
C LYS A 131 -4.89 18.21 -6.78
N GLY A 132 -5.42 18.91 -5.77
CA GLY A 132 -6.14 20.19 -5.95
C GLY A 132 -7.56 20.21 -5.43
N ALA A 133 -8.10 19.06 -5.00
CA ALA A 133 -9.41 18.97 -4.37
C ALA A 133 -9.37 17.99 -3.19
N PRO A 134 -10.15 18.23 -2.13
CA PRO A 134 -10.24 17.27 -1.03
C PRO A 134 -10.93 15.99 -1.46
N THR A 135 -10.56 14.90 -0.82
CA THR A 135 -11.13 13.57 -1.03
C THR A 135 -12.62 13.55 -0.64
N ARG A 136 -13.47 13.07 -1.54
CA ARG A 136 -14.90 12.90 -1.31
C ARG A 136 -15.28 11.44 -1.15
N LYS A 137 -14.78 10.58 -2.03
CA LYS A 137 -15.02 9.14 -2.03
C LYS A 137 -13.72 8.43 -2.37
N VAL A 138 -13.48 7.32 -1.73
CA VAL A 138 -12.33 6.45 -1.99
C VAL A 138 -12.86 5.10 -2.44
N TRP A 139 -12.41 4.64 -3.59
CA TRP A 139 -12.68 3.30 -4.08
C TRP A 139 -11.53 2.39 -3.69
N PHE A 140 -11.85 1.29 -3.00
CA PHE A 140 -10.92 0.27 -2.57
C PHE A 140 -11.02 -0.95 -3.47
N TYR A 141 -9.90 -1.53 -3.79
CA TYR A 141 -9.82 -2.80 -4.49
C TYR A 141 -8.85 -3.73 -3.78
N GLN A 142 -9.32 -4.89 -3.37
CA GLN A 142 -8.53 -5.94 -2.75
C GLN A 142 -8.04 -6.90 -3.83
N LEU A 143 -6.75 -6.82 -4.17
CA LEU A 143 -6.13 -7.69 -5.16
C LEU A 143 -5.97 -9.10 -4.57
N ASP A 144 -6.67 -10.05 -5.16
CA ASP A 144 -6.56 -11.47 -4.83
C ASP A 144 -6.37 -12.28 -6.13
N PRO A 145 -5.14 -12.66 -6.45
CA PRO A 145 -4.83 -13.50 -7.61
C PRO A 145 -5.13 -14.98 -7.39
N GLY A 146 -5.67 -15.39 -6.24
CA GLY A 146 -5.96 -16.79 -5.89
C GLY A 146 -4.72 -17.66 -5.71
N ARG A 147 -3.53 -17.06 -5.64
CA ARG A 147 -2.25 -17.74 -5.45
C ARG A 147 -1.26 -16.89 -4.64
N ASN A 148 -0.27 -17.53 -4.03
CA ASN A 148 0.81 -16.81 -3.36
C ASN A 148 1.74 -16.17 -4.39
N LEU A 149 1.92 -14.86 -4.28
CA LEU A 149 2.87 -14.09 -5.10
C LEU A 149 4.29 -14.21 -4.54
N GLY A 150 5.28 -14.11 -5.42
CA GLY A 150 6.69 -14.13 -5.08
C GLY A 150 7.58 -14.21 -6.31
N LYS A 151 8.87 -14.46 -6.09
CA LYS A 151 9.86 -14.49 -7.17
C LYS A 151 9.54 -15.52 -8.25
N MET A 152 9.00 -16.68 -7.87
CA MET A 152 8.66 -17.78 -8.81
C MET A 152 7.28 -17.59 -9.43
N ASN A 153 6.39 -16.88 -8.76
CA ASN A 153 5.03 -16.57 -9.21
C ASN A 153 4.80 -15.06 -9.10
N PRO A 154 5.39 -14.24 -9.98
CA PRO A 154 5.21 -12.79 -9.92
C PRO A 154 3.79 -12.38 -10.30
N LEU A 155 3.42 -11.17 -9.90
CA LEU A 155 2.23 -10.49 -10.42
C LEU A 155 2.36 -10.33 -11.94
N ASN A 156 1.25 -10.53 -12.65
CA ASN A 156 1.17 -10.37 -14.10
C ASN A 156 -0.04 -9.51 -14.51
N ASP A 157 -0.17 -9.25 -15.80
CA ASP A 157 -1.21 -8.37 -16.34
C ASP A 157 -2.62 -8.97 -16.17
N ASP A 158 -2.77 -10.28 -16.26
CA ASP A 158 -4.06 -10.96 -16.07
C ASP A 158 -4.59 -10.79 -14.63
N ASP A 159 -3.71 -10.77 -13.63
CA ASP A 159 -4.08 -10.51 -12.25
C ASP A 159 -4.67 -9.11 -12.04
N LEU A 160 -4.25 -8.15 -12.86
CA LEU A 160 -4.68 -6.75 -12.79
C LEU A 160 -5.82 -6.41 -13.75
N ALA A 161 -6.19 -7.31 -14.67
CA ALA A 161 -7.17 -7.04 -15.74
C ALA A 161 -8.53 -6.60 -15.17
N GLU A 162 -9.03 -7.26 -14.12
CA GLU A 162 -10.28 -6.89 -13.44
C GLU A 162 -10.17 -5.52 -12.78
N PHE A 163 -9.08 -5.26 -12.04
CA PHE A 163 -8.81 -3.97 -11.42
C PHE A 163 -8.84 -2.83 -12.45
N VAL A 164 -8.08 -2.97 -13.54
CA VAL A 164 -8.00 -1.95 -14.60
C VAL A 164 -9.34 -1.70 -15.27
N LYS A 165 -10.16 -2.76 -15.45
CA LYS A 165 -11.52 -2.64 -15.98
C LYS A 165 -12.44 -1.88 -15.05
N LEU A 166 -12.48 -2.27 -13.77
CA LEU A 166 -13.40 -1.71 -12.77
C LEU A 166 -13.00 -0.30 -12.34
N GLN A 167 -11.71 0.03 -12.30
CA GLN A 167 -11.21 1.35 -11.94
C GLN A 167 -11.75 2.47 -12.87
N LYS A 168 -12.04 2.16 -14.12
CA LYS A 168 -12.58 3.16 -15.08
C LYS A 168 -13.92 3.75 -14.66
N THR A 169 -14.70 2.99 -13.90
CA THR A 169 -16.05 3.38 -13.44
C THR A 169 -16.19 3.36 -11.92
N PHE A 170 -15.13 2.96 -11.20
CA PHE A 170 -15.15 2.71 -9.75
C PHE A 170 -16.28 1.76 -9.35
N ALA A 171 -16.51 0.73 -10.15
CA ALA A 171 -17.61 -0.21 -9.94
C ALA A 171 -17.35 -1.09 -8.71
N ASP A 172 -18.40 -1.31 -7.93
CA ASP A 172 -18.34 -2.24 -6.81
C ASP A 172 -18.39 -3.70 -7.29
N SER A 173 -17.69 -4.57 -6.58
CA SER A 173 -17.61 -6.02 -6.85
C SER A 173 -17.35 -6.76 -5.54
N PRO A 174 -17.28 -8.10 -5.52
CA PRO A 174 -16.83 -8.83 -4.33
C PRO A 174 -15.45 -8.42 -3.81
N LYS A 175 -14.59 -7.86 -4.68
CA LYS A 175 -13.22 -7.41 -4.34
C LYS A 175 -13.09 -5.90 -4.24
N SER A 176 -14.13 -5.13 -4.54
CA SER A 176 -14.07 -3.67 -4.58
C SER A 176 -15.31 -3.00 -4.00
N TRP A 177 -15.11 -1.86 -3.34
CA TRP A 177 -16.17 -1.07 -2.70
C TRP A 177 -15.79 0.40 -2.61
N THR A 178 -16.80 1.26 -2.53
CA THR A 178 -16.63 2.70 -2.38
C THR A 178 -16.97 3.16 -0.97
N VAL A 179 -16.15 4.03 -0.39
CA VAL A 179 -16.35 4.62 0.94
C VAL A 179 -16.43 6.13 0.83
N ASP A 180 -17.43 6.75 1.48
CA ASP A 180 -17.51 8.21 1.59
C ASP A 180 -16.47 8.70 2.60
N ALA A 181 -15.66 9.70 2.21
CA ALA A 181 -14.61 10.24 3.08
C ALA A 181 -15.13 10.85 4.39
N LYS A 182 -16.42 11.21 4.45
CA LYS A 182 -17.07 11.72 5.67
C LYS A 182 -17.22 10.64 6.76
N THR A 183 -17.10 9.36 6.39
CA THR A 183 -17.20 8.26 7.35
C THR A 183 -15.87 7.97 8.05
N PHE A 184 -14.76 8.53 7.56
CA PHE A 184 -13.48 8.38 8.23
C PHE A 184 -13.47 9.18 9.53
N ASP A 185 -12.91 8.57 10.59
CA ASP A 185 -12.75 9.23 11.87
C ASP A 185 -11.84 10.47 11.73
N PRO A 186 -12.35 11.69 12.01
CA PRO A 186 -11.56 12.92 11.87
C PRO A 186 -10.38 13.02 12.85
N ALA A 187 -10.31 12.18 13.89
CA ALA A 187 -9.20 12.16 14.82
C ALA A 187 -8.02 11.33 14.30
N THR A 188 -8.28 10.28 13.55
CA THR A 188 -7.27 9.33 13.11
C THR A 188 -7.08 9.28 11.60
N PHE A 189 -8.09 9.69 10.83
CA PHE A 189 -8.14 9.54 9.37
C PHE A 189 -7.83 8.09 8.94
N ASP A 190 -8.35 7.11 9.71
CA ASP A 190 -8.11 5.69 9.44
C ASP A 190 -8.72 5.28 8.09
N LEU A 191 -7.88 4.74 7.22
CA LEU A 191 -8.22 4.27 5.88
C LEU A 191 -8.29 2.73 5.80
N SER A 192 -8.13 2.02 6.91
CA SER A 192 -8.14 0.55 6.96
C SER A 192 -9.56 -0.01 6.96
N VAL A 193 -10.34 0.33 5.93
CA VAL A 193 -11.74 -0.08 5.82
C VAL A 193 -11.82 -1.53 5.37
N LYS A 194 -12.56 -2.35 6.12
CA LYS A 194 -12.84 -3.74 5.76
C LYS A 194 -13.73 -3.81 4.51
N ASN A 195 -13.50 -4.82 3.68
CA ASN A 195 -14.35 -5.10 2.53
C ASN A 195 -15.75 -5.54 3.00
N PRO A 196 -16.81 -4.77 2.72
CA PRO A 196 -18.17 -5.12 3.13
C PRO A 196 -18.74 -6.28 2.30
N ASN A 197 -18.15 -6.53 1.11
CA ASN A 197 -18.57 -7.58 0.19
C ASN A 197 -17.70 -8.84 0.34
N GLY A 198 -16.68 -8.79 1.20
CA GLY A 198 -15.81 -9.94 1.50
C GLY A 198 -16.63 -11.04 2.14
N GLY A 199 -16.54 -12.25 1.55
CA GLY A 199 -17.18 -13.44 2.10
C GLY A 199 -16.78 -13.68 3.56
N GLU A 200 -17.49 -14.61 4.20
CA GLU A 200 -17.47 -14.94 5.62
C GLU A 200 -16.15 -14.61 6.32
N GLU A 201 -16.25 -13.79 7.37
CA GLU A 201 -15.16 -13.63 8.33
C GLU A 201 -14.63 -15.04 8.63
N VAL A 202 -13.35 -15.30 8.33
CA VAL A 202 -12.71 -16.52 8.82
C VAL A 202 -12.85 -16.48 10.33
N THR A 203 -13.87 -17.14 10.85
CA THR A 203 -14.06 -17.29 12.29
C THR A 203 -12.82 -18.01 12.79
N HIS A 204 -11.90 -17.25 13.37
CA HIS A 204 -10.71 -17.83 13.96
C HIS A 204 -11.17 -18.90 14.95
N ARG A 205 -10.76 -20.13 14.70
CA ARG A 205 -11.02 -21.25 15.60
C ARG A 205 -10.55 -20.87 17.00
N ARG A 206 -11.34 -21.17 18.00
CA ARG A 206 -10.95 -20.89 19.40
C ARG A 206 -9.60 -21.56 19.68
N PRO A 207 -8.68 -20.87 20.39
CA PRO A 207 -7.37 -21.45 20.72
C PRO A 207 -7.46 -22.85 21.33
N GLN A 208 -8.48 -23.08 22.17
CA GLN A 208 -8.72 -24.41 22.75
C GLN A 208 -9.00 -25.46 21.68
N ALA A 209 -9.82 -25.18 20.69
CA ALA A 209 -10.13 -26.13 19.61
C ALA A 209 -8.88 -26.47 18.76
N ILE A 210 -7.96 -25.51 18.61
CA ILE A 210 -6.67 -25.75 17.92
C ILE A 210 -5.78 -26.63 18.79
N MET A 211 -5.71 -26.37 20.10
CA MET A 211 -4.93 -27.18 21.03
C MET A 211 -5.44 -28.64 21.10
N ASP A 212 -6.76 -28.82 21.13
CA ASP A 212 -7.39 -30.13 21.16
C ASP A 212 -7.06 -30.95 19.87
N GLU A 213 -7.06 -30.28 18.71
CA GLU A 213 -6.68 -30.90 17.44
C GLU A 213 -5.19 -31.24 17.38
N ILE A 214 -4.31 -30.39 17.88
CA ILE A 214 -2.87 -30.68 18.00
C ILE A 214 -2.67 -31.92 18.87
N ALA A 215 -3.32 -32.01 20.03
CA ALA A 215 -3.22 -33.14 20.91
C ALA A 215 -3.72 -34.46 20.25
N ALA A 216 -4.79 -34.40 19.46
CA ALA A 216 -5.29 -35.55 18.70
C ALA A 216 -4.31 -36.00 17.63
N LEU A 217 -3.71 -35.08 16.88
CA LEU A 217 -2.70 -35.38 15.87
C LEU A 217 -1.41 -35.94 16.48
N ASP A 218 -1.00 -35.50 17.65
CA ASP A 218 0.15 -36.03 18.37
C ASP A 218 -0.06 -37.49 18.77
N VAL A 219 -1.25 -37.87 19.20
CA VAL A 219 -1.61 -39.25 19.50
C VAL A 219 -1.55 -40.12 18.24
N GLU A 220 -2.12 -39.66 17.14
CA GLU A 220 -2.08 -40.36 15.85
C GLU A 220 -0.65 -40.54 15.34
N ASN A 221 0.17 -39.50 15.41
CA ASN A 221 1.60 -39.58 15.07
C ASN A 221 2.36 -40.59 15.93
N ALA A 222 2.09 -40.64 17.22
CA ALA A 222 2.72 -41.61 18.13
C ALA A 222 2.36 -43.06 17.75
N GLU A 223 1.10 -43.31 17.37
CA GLU A 223 0.67 -44.63 16.88
C GLU A 223 1.33 -45.03 15.57
N VAL A 224 1.41 -44.10 14.62
CA VAL A 224 2.10 -44.32 13.31
C VAL A 224 3.57 -44.66 13.56
N LEU A 225 4.26 -43.90 14.39
CA LEU A 225 5.66 -44.13 14.74
C LEU A 225 5.85 -45.49 15.44
N LYS A 226 4.90 -45.91 16.29
CA LYS A 226 4.93 -47.26 16.94
C LYS A 226 4.77 -48.37 15.93
N ARG A 227 3.94 -48.18 14.89
CA ARG A 227 3.77 -49.16 13.78
C ARG A 227 5.05 -49.26 12.95
N ILE A 228 5.65 -48.13 12.60
CA ILE A 228 6.92 -48.13 11.83
C ILE A 228 8.03 -48.82 12.60
N ARG A 229 8.17 -48.59 13.91
CA ARG A 229 9.18 -49.24 14.76
C ARG A 229 9.00 -50.77 14.86
N LYS A 230 7.80 -51.29 14.61
CA LYS A 230 7.54 -52.75 14.57
C LYS A 230 7.87 -53.37 13.23
N LEU A 231 8.07 -52.59 12.19
CA LEU A 231 8.38 -53.05 10.85
C LEU A 231 9.90 -52.98 10.54
N LEU A 232 10.65 -52.27 11.39
CA LEU A 232 12.11 -52.22 11.40
C LEU A 232 12.72 -53.22 12.36
#